data_c5eef0e571422a136ef2ebafbf760a34
#
_entry.id   c5eef0e571422a136ef2ebafbf760a34
#
_cell.length_a   1.000
_cell.length_b   1.000
_cell.length_c   1.000
_cell.angle_alpha   90.00
_cell.angle_beta   90.00
_cell.angle_gamma   90.00
#
_symmetry.space_group_name_H-M   'P 1'
#
loop_
_entity.id
_entity.type
_entity.pdbx_description
1 polymer ?
#
loop_
_entity_poly.entity_id
_entity_poly.type
_entity_poly.pdbx_seq_one_letter_code
_entity_poly.pdbx_strand_id
1 'polypeptide(L)'
;MAAPDNHRDATKNVHAGTNHVGDSVNTPIFLSSTYKLTEERYAGWAAGAQHTLLYSRLSSVNSDAVAQKICAMEGGEDAETFASGMAAISTTMLMLLNQGDHIVASADVYGGTYGLMTEELPRLGIETTMADIQDPSSYEAAIKENTKILYIETITNPNLKVCDIPAMVEVGKRHNLLVIVDNTFASPWACQPLSMGVDLVIHSTTKFLGGHSDLIGGAVVGSKELIAKIFKGRVHFGGSPDPHNCYMLERGMRTLHARMPILTSNSAELARRLLEHPKVVRVQHVTLPLSLIHISEPTRP
;
A
#
# COMPACT_ATOMS: atom_id res chain seq x y z
N MET A 1 -1.65 15.38 -15.48
CA MET A 1 -1.40 16.51 -14.54
C MET A 1 -1.76 16.03 -13.15
N ALA A 2 -0.87 16.19 -12.18
CA ALA A 2 -1.22 15.95 -10.77
C ALA A 2 -2.32 16.97 -10.36
N ALA A 3 -3.22 16.56 -9.46
CA ALA A 3 -4.20 17.51 -8.90
C ALA A 3 -3.44 18.62 -8.16
N PRO A 4 -3.89 19.90 -8.23
CA PRO A 4 -3.26 20.97 -7.46
C PRO A 4 -3.30 20.63 -5.96
N ASP A 5 -2.23 20.98 -5.24
CA ASP A 5 -2.06 20.67 -3.81
C ASP A 5 -3.17 21.21 -2.89
N ASN A 6 -3.96 22.17 -3.36
CA ASN A 6 -5.06 22.77 -2.61
C ASN A 6 -6.42 22.06 -2.77
N HIS A 7 -6.51 20.98 -3.53
CA HIS A 7 -7.74 20.22 -3.66
C HIS A 7 -8.01 19.40 -2.39
N ARG A 8 -9.28 19.38 -1.94
CA ARG A 8 -9.73 18.51 -0.86
C ARG A 8 -9.58 17.03 -1.28
N ASP A 9 -9.35 16.11 -0.31
CA ASP A 9 -9.12 14.69 -0.60
C ASP A 9 -10.25 14.04 -1.41
N ALA A 10 -11.51 14.38 -1.12
CA ALA A 10 -12.64 13.91 -1.93
C ALA A 10 -12.53 14.33 -3.40
N THR A 11 -12.02 15.54 -3.68
CA THR A 11 -11.77 16.04 -5.05
C THR A 11 -10.63 15.27 -5.71
N LYS A 12 -9.55 14.99 -4.97
CA LYS A 12 -8.44 14.16 -5.47
C LYS A 12 -8.92 12.77 -5.87
N ASN A 13 -9.77 12.14 -5.06
CA ASN A 13 -10.34 10.81 -5.36
C ASN A 13 -11.08 10.76 -6.69
N VAL A 14 -11.78 11.85 -7.06
CA VAL A 14 -12.55 11.92 -8.31
C VAL A 14 -11.68 12.31 -9.50
N HIS A 15 -10.87 13.34 -9.37
CA HIS A 15 -10.26 14.01 -10.52
C HIS A 15 -8.77 13.73 -10.74
N ALA A 16 -8.00 13.41 -9.68
CA ALA A 16 -6.57 13.17 -9.86
C ALA A 16 -6.31 11.99 -10.81
N GLY A 17 -5.32 12.14 -11.66
CA GLY A 17 -4.88 11.11 -12.60
C GLY A 17 -5.84 10.79 -13.74
N THR A 18 -7.05 11.35 -13.77
CA THR A 18 -7.98 11.09 -14.89
C THR A 18 -7.40 11.61 -16.20
N ASN A 19 -7.23 10.70 -17.16
CA ASN A 19 -6.69 11.03 -18.47
C ASN A 19 -7.84 11.18 -19.48
N HIS A 20 -8.11 12.43 -19.85
CA HIS A 20 -9.14 12.75 -20.84
C HIS A 20 -8.59 12.52 -22.25
N VAL A 21 -9.17 11.56 -22.96
CA VAL A 21 -8.82 11.25 -24.36
C VAL A 21 -9.96 11.67 -25.27
N GLY A 22 -9.70 12.61 -26.19
CA GLY A 22 -10.74 13.26 -26.96
C GLY A 22 -11.73 13.95 -26.04
N ASP A 23 -13.03 13.71 -26.23
CA ASP A 23 -14.11 14.27 -25.43
C ASP A 23 -14.54 13.40 -24.23
N SER A 24 -13.76 12.35 -23.89
CA SER A 24 -14.11 11.47 -22.78
C SER A 24 -13.94 12.15 -21.42
N VAL A 25 -14.92 11.95 -20.52
CA VAL A 25 -14.87 12.44 -19.13
C VAL A 25 -14.04 11.51 -18.24
N ASN A 26 -13.92 10.23 -18.61
CA ASN A 26 -13.16 9.21 -17.91
C ASN A 26 -11.94 8.79 -18.73
N THR A 27 -10.94 8.19 -18.07
CA THR A 27 -9.89 7.46 -18.77
C THR A 27 -10.51 6.24 -19.47
N PRO A 28 -10.51 6.15 -20.82
CA PRO A 28 -10.99 4.95 -21.52
C PRO A 28 -10.09 3.74 -21.23
N ILE A 29 -10.62 2.53 -21.48
CA ILE A 29 -9.80 1.31 -21.36
C ILE A 29 -8.96 1.15 -22.65
N PHE A 30 -7.63 1.13 -22.49
CA PHE A 30 -6.68 0.92 -23.59
C PHE A 30 -6.16 -0.52 -23.57
N LEU A 31 -6.83 -1.42 -24.30
CA LEU A 31 -6.40 -2.82 -24.47
C LEU A 31 -5.37 -2.91 -25.60
N SER A 32 -4.18 -2.38 -25.36
CA SER A 32 -3.07 -2.44 -26.33
C SER A 32 -1.79 -2.88 -25.63
N SER A 33 -1.11 -3.88 -26.17
CA SER A 33 0.21 -4.32 -25.67
C SER A 33 1.33 -3.40 -26.12
N THR A 34 1.18 -2.75 -27.28
CA THR A 34 2.20 -1.89 -27.89
C THR A 34 1.58 -0.59 -28.39
N TYR A 35 2.37 0.45 -28.43
CA TYR A 35 1.98 1.78 -28.91
C TYR A 35 2.82 2.19 -30.11
N LYS A 36 2.29 3.05 -30.98
CA LYS A 36 3.04 3.60 -32.10
C LYS A 36 4.31 4.29 -31.58
N LEU A 37 5.45 3.88 -32.10
CA LEU A 37 6.72 4.53 -31.78
C LEU A 37 6.80 5.86 -32.53
N THR A 38 6.95 6.95 -31.79
CA THR A 38 7.25 8.28 -32.31
C THR A 38 8.67 8.68 -31.91
N GLU A 39 9.25 9.65 -32.61
CA GLU A 39 10.60 10.16 -32.25
C GLU A 39 10.63 10.68 -30.81
N GLU A 40 9.60 11.38 -30.38
CA GLU A 40 9.46 11.90 -29.02
C GLU A 40 9.46 10.76 -27.97
N ARG A 41 8.63 9.71 -28.19
CA ARG A 41 8.57 8.54 -27.31
C ARG A 41 9.90 7.80 -27.25
N TYR A 42 10.53 7.61 -28.43
CA TYR A 42 11.84 6.95 -28.47
C TYR A 42 12.91 7.78 -27.73
N ALA A 43 12.96 9.08 -27.96
CA ALA A 43 13.90 9.97 -27.28
C ALA A 43 13.67 9.99 -25.76
N GLY A 44 12.41 10.05 -25.29
CA GLY A 44 12.06 9.97 -23.88
C GLY A 44 12.53 8.66 -23.24
N TRP A 45 12.21 7.53 -23.88
CA TRP A 45 12.66 6.21 -23.42
C TRP A 45 14.18 6.07 -23.40
N ALA A 46 14.87 6.51 -24.44
CA ALA A 46 16.33 6.48 -24.54
C ALA A 46 17.00 7.37 -23.48
N ALA A 47 16.32 8.46 -23.06
CA ALA A 47 16.73 9.32 -21.97
C ALA A 47 16.40 8.78 -20.57
N GLY A 48 15.79 7.58 -20.49
CA GLY A 48 15.42 6.94 -19.22
C GLY A 48 14.08 7.43 -18.62
N ALA A 49 13.23 8.11 -19.41
CA ALA A 49 11.92 8.53 -18.94
C ALA A 49 11.07 7.31 -18.60
N GLN A 50 10.57 7.29 -17.36
CA GLN A 50 9.59 6.33 -16.91
C GLN A 50 8.21 6.62 -17.55
N HIS A 51 7.31 5.65 -17.52
CA HIS A 51 5.94 5.82 -18.03
C HIS A 51 5.87 6.25 -19.51
N THR A 52 6.86 5.85 -20.32
CA THR A 52 6.81 6.06 -21.76
C THR A 52 5.92 5.02 -22.43
N LEU A 53 4.91 5.45 -23.16
CA LEU A 53 3.96 4.57 -23.86
C LEU A 53 4.61 3.89 -25.08
N LEU A 54 5.32 2.80 -24.86
CA LEU A 54 5.92 1.94 -25.88
C LEU A 54 5.34 0.53 -25.83
N TYR A 55 5.29 -0.03 -24.65
CA TYR A 55 4.84 -1.40 -24.37
C TYR A 55 4.16 -1.43 -23.00
N SER A 56 2.99 -2.06 -22.89
CA SER A 56 2.13 -1.97 -21.70
C SER A 56 2.76 -2.48 -20.41
N ARG A 57 3.76 -3.37 -20.49
CA ARG A 57 4.54 -3.77 -19.32
C ARG A 57 5.39 -2.62 -18.76
N LEU A 58 5.80 -1.67 -19.60
CA LEU A 58 6.50 -0.45 -19.16
C LEU A 58 5.52 0.58 -18.64
N SER A 59 4.46 0.86 -19.39
CA SER A 59 3.47 1.88 -19.06
C SER A 59 2.21 1.68 -19.90
N SER A 60 1.06 1.96 -19.33
CA SER A 60 -0.21 2.08 -20.04
C SER A 60 -0.98 3.30 -19.55
N VAL A 61 -1.84 3.84 -20.39
CA VAL A 61 -2.67 5.01 -20.02
C VAL A 61 -3.46 4.73 -18.73
N ASN A 62 -3.95 3.49 -18.57
CA ASN A 62 -4.75 3.13 -17.41
C ASN A 62 -3.90 2.92 -16.14
N SER A 63 -2.73 2.29 -16.24
CA SER A 63 -1.84 2.12 -15.08
C SER A 63 -1.34 3.46 -14.56
N ASP A 64 -0.99 4.37 -15.46
CA ASP A 64 -0.49 5.70 -15.10
C ASP A 64 -1.58 6.57 -14.46
N ALA A 65 -2.81 6.50 -14.98
CA ALA A 65 -3.96 7.19 -14.38
C ALA A 65 -4.20 6.76 -12.93
N VAL A 66 -4.14 5.45 -12.67
CA VAL A 66 -4.29 4.88 -11.31
C VAL A 66 -3.12 5.27 -10.41
N ALA A 67 -1.87 5.16 -10.90
CA ALA A 67 -0.68 5.52 -10.14
C ALA A 67 -0.74 7.00 -9.69
N GLN A 68 -1.05 7.91 -10.62
CA GLN A 68 -1.19 9.33 -10.31
C GLN A 68 -2.30 9.61 -9.30
N LYS A 69 -3.43 8.89 -9.38
CA LYS A 69 -4.54 9.04 -8.44
C LYS A 69 -4.14 8.61 -7.04
N ILE A 70 -3.54 7.42 -6.88
CA ILE A 70 -3.11 6.91 -5.57
C ILE A 70 -1.99 7.81 -5.00
N CYS A 71 -1.04 8.25 -5.84
CA CYS A 71 -0.01 9.20 -5.47
C CYS A 71 -0.61 10.48 -4.85
N ALA A 72 -1.59 11.07 -5.53
CA ALA A 72 -2.28 12.26 -5.03
C ALA A 72 -3.08 12.03 -3.74
N MET A 73 -3.64 10.82 -3.57
CA MET A 73 -4.40 10.45 -2.37
C MET A 73 -3.50 10.25 -1.14
N GLU A 74 -2.32 9.66 -1.32
CA GLU A 74 -1.33 9.48 -0.25
C GLU A 74 -0.42 10.69 -0.02
N GLY A 75 -0.40 11.64 -0.96
CA GLY A 75 0.48 12.81 -0.89
C GLY A 75 1.94 12.50 -1.20
N GLY A 76 2.21 11.47 -2.03
CA GLY A 76 3.55 11.10 -2.48
C GLY A 76 4.10 11.95 -3.61
N GLU A 77 5.37 11.75 -3.93
CA GLU A 77 6.00 12.38 -5.10
C GLU A 77 5.75 11.57 -6.39
N ASP A 78 5.66 10.24 -6.25
CA ASP A 78 5.40 9.30 -7.35
C ASP A 78 4.79 8.00 -6.83
N ALA A 79 4.23 7.18 -7.74
CA ALA A 79 3.62 5.90 -7.41
C ALA A 79 3.77 4.90 -8.54
N GLU A 80 3.74 3.61 -8.18
CA GLU A 80 3.75 2.53 -9.13
C GLU A 80 2.62 1.53 -8.84
N THR A 81 2.03 0.95 -9.89
CA THR A 81 0.91 0.02 -9.79
C THR A 81 1.30 -1.39 -10.22
N PHE A 82 0.65 -2.39 -9.60
CA PHE A 82 0.98 -3.80 -9.72
C PHE A 82 -0.25 -4.67 -9.93
N ALA A 83 -0.03 -5.85 -10.50
CA ALA A 83 -1.08 -6.85 -10.71
C ALA A 83 -1.69 -7.40 -9.40
N SER A 84 -1.03 -7.25 -8.26
CA SER A 84 -1.53 -7.65 -6.95
C SER A 84 -0.78 -6.94 -5.82
N GLY A 85 -1.35 -6.92 -4.60
CA GLY A 85 -0.65 -6.43 -3.40
C GLY A 85 0.65 -7.18 -3.15
N MET A 86 0.66 -8.51 -3.32
CA MET A 86 1.88 -9.31 -3.18
C MET A 86 2.94 -8.98 -4.22
N ALA A 87 2.55 -8.66 -5.47
CA ALA A 87 3.50 -8.20 -6.50
C ALA A 87 4.13 -6.85 -6.10
N ALA A 88 3.36 -5.95 -5.49
CA ALA A 88 3.86 -4.69 -4.94
C ALA A 88 4.86 -4.94 -3.80
N ILE A 89 4.50 -5.78 -2.82
CA ILE A 89 5.34 -6.09 -1.66
C ILE A 89 6.63 -6.80 -2.10
N SER A 90 6.53 -7.91 -2.84
CA SER A 90 7.69 -8.70 -3.24
C SER A 90 8.65 -7.92 -4.13
N THR A 91 8.14 -7.16 -5.11
CA THR A 91 8.97 -6.30 -5.95
C THR A 91 9.69 -5.25 -5.13
N THR A 92 9.01 -4.60 -4.19
CA THR A 92 9.62 -3.59 -3.31
C THR A 92 10.76 -4.19 -2.50
N MET A 93 10.55 -5.35 -1.87
CA MET A 93 11.60 -6.03 -1.10
C MET A 93 12.80 -6.41 -1.97
N LEU A 94 12.56 -7.05 -3.13
CA LEU A 94 13.62 -7.50 -4.05
C LEU A 94 14.40 -6.35 -4.70
N MET A 95 13.82 -5.15 -4.80
CA MET A 95 14.51 -3.99 -5.37
C MET A 95 15.26 -3.15 -4.34
N LEU A 96 14.94 -3.28 -3.07
CA LEU A 96 15.54 -2.49 -2.00
C LEU A 96 16.53 -3.29 -1.14
N LEU A 97 16.52 -4.63 -1.25
CA LEU A 97 17.33 -5.53 -0.45
C LEU A 97 18.27 -6.37 -1.33
N ASN A 98 19.41 -6.69 -0.78
CA ASN A 98 20.40 -7.59 -1.35
C ASN A 98 20.61 -8.80 -0.44
N GLN A 99 21.29 -9.82 -0.96
CA GLN A 99 21.75 -10.93 -0.14
C GLN A 99 22.59 -10.43 1.06
N GLY A 100 22.27 -10.88 2.24
CA GLY A 100 22.92 -10.49 3.48
C GLY A 100 22.20 -9.33 4.21
N ASP A 101 21.21 -8.69 3.61
CA ASP A 101 20.41 -7.64 4.27
C ASP A 101 19.37 -8.24 5.23
N HIS A 102 18.86 -7.41 6.14
CA HIS A 102 17.93 -7.79 7.18
C HIS A 102 16.72 -6.84 7.23
N ILE A 103 15.56 -7.40 7.57
CA ILE A 103 14.28 -6.70 7.80
C ILE A 103 13.84 -6.91 9.25
N VAL A 104 13.30 -5.87 9.88
CA VAL A 104 12.45 -6.02 11.07
C VAL A 104 11.00 -5.82 10.65
N ALA A 105 10.15 -6.80 10.90
CA ALA A 105 8.75 -6.79 10.48
C ALA A 105 7.80 -7.08 11.64
N SER A 106 6.54 -6.67 11.52
CA SER A 106 5.50 -7.04 12.47
C SER A 106 5.26 -8.55 12.49
N ALA A 107 5.16 -9.14 13.67
CA ALA A 107 4.74 -10.54 13.82
C ALA A 107 3.29 -10.79 13.38
N ASP A 108 2.49 -9.75 13.31
CA ASP A 108 1.07 -9.80 12.94
C ASP A 108 0.82 -9.33 11.48
N VAL A 109 1.79 -9.42 10.57
CA VAL A 109 1.59 -9.05 9.17
C VAL A 109 0.65 -10.02 8.45
N TYR A 110 0.08 -9.54 7.35
CA TYR A 110 -0.72 -10.38 6.45
C TYR A 110 -0.01 -11.70 6.10
N GLY A 111 -0.75 -12.81 6.11
CA GLY A 111 -0.18 -14.15 5.95
C GLY A 111 0.67 -14.34 4.68
N GLY A 112 0.31 -13.70 3.55
CA GLY A 112 1.14 -13.72 2.34
C GLY A 112 2.47 -12.98 2.52
N THR A 113 2.48 -11.86 3.24
CA THR A 113 3.69 -11.12 3.60
C THR A 113 4.56 -11.92 4.57
N TYR A 114 3.92 -12.57 5.55
CA TYR A 114 4.62 -13.46 6.48
C TYR A 114 5.34 -14.60 5.75
N GLY A 115 4.64 -15.32 4.86
CA GLY A 115 5.23 -16.39 4.05
C GLY A 115 6.38 -15.89 3.17
N LEU A 116 6.21 -14.73 2.50
CA LEU A 116 7.31 -14.12 1.75
C LEU A 116 8.55 -13.88 2.61
N MET A 117 8.36 -13.31 3.81
CA MET A 117 9.47 -12.93 4.70
C MET A 117 10.12 -14.12 5.41
N THR A 118 9.38 -15.20 5.68
CA THR A 118 9.88 -16.35 6.44
C THR A 118 10.29 -17.54 5.57
N GLU A 119 9.80 -17.62 4.33
CA GLU A 119 10.05 -18.75 3.46
C GLU A 119 10.84 -18.36 2.21
N GLU A 120 10.45 -17.29 1.52
CA GLU A 120 11.02 -16.95 0.22
C GLU A 120 12.27 -16.06 0.32
N LEU A 121 12.23 -14.98 1.12
CA LEU A 121 13.39 -14.10 1.28
C LEU A 121 14.61 -14.79 1.89
N PRO A 122 14.49 -15.72 2.87
CA PRO A 122 15.63 -16.50 3.37
C PRO A 122 16.35 -17.32 2.30
N ARG A 123 15.62 -17.81 1.28
CA ARG A 123 16.22 -18.54 0.14
C ARG A 123 17.10 -17.62 -0.72
N LEU A 124 16.89 -16.33 -0.65
CA LEU A 124 17.68 -15.29 -1.34
C LEU A 124 18.76 -14.70 -0.41
N GLY A 125 18.90 -15.25 0.80
CA GLY A 125 19.88 -14.78 1.78
C GLY A 125 19.49 -13.47 2.47
N ILE A 126 18.21 -13.14 2.50
CA ILE A 126 17.65 -11.96 3.20
C ILE A 126 16.98 -12.46 4.48
N GLU A 127 17.41 -11.93 5.62
CA GLU A 127 16.87 -12.34 6.93
C GLU A 127 15.73 -11.44 7.39
N THR A 128 14.80 -11.99 8.16
CA THR A 128 13.73 -11.23 8.81
C THR A 128 13.64 -11.57 10.29
N THR A 129 13.55 -10.55 11.14
CA THR A 129 13.17 -10.69 12.55
C THR A 129 11.78 -10.12 12.77
N MET A 130 10.91 -10.91 13.41
CA MET A 130 9.55 -10.49 13.74
C MET A 130 9.53 -9.77 15.10
N ALA A 131 8.79 -8.64 15.17
CA ALA A 131 8.68 -7.80 16.36
C ALA A 131 7.21 -7.47 16.67
N ASP A 132 6.92 -7.01 17.89
CA ASP A 132 5.55 -6.60 18.25
C ASP A 132 5.25 -5.20 17.73
N ILE A 133 4.23 -5.10 16.88
CA ILE A 133 3.81 -3.84 16.24
C ILE A 133 3.38 -2.77 17.24
N GLN A 134 2.95 -3.16 18.44
CA GLN A 134 2.49 -2.25 19.48
C GLN A 134 3.63 -1.77 20.40
N ASP A 135 4.83 -2.33 20.26
CA ASP A 135 6.00 -1.97 21.03
C ASP A 135 7.19 -1.54 20.14
N PRO A 136 7.38 -0.22 19.90
CA PRO A 136 8.52 0.26 19.13
C PRO A 136 9.88 -0.17 19.68
N SER A 137 9.99 -0.43 21.00
CA SER A 137 11.24 -0.89 21.61
C SER A 137 11.58 -2.33 21.20
N SER A 138 10.58 -3.17 20.90
CA SER A 138 10.80 -4.52 20.37
C SER A 138 11.38 -4.46 18.96
N TYR A 139 10.98 -3.49 18.13
CA TYR A 139 11.59 -3.25 16.83
C TYR A 139 13.05 -2.79 16.97
N GLU A 140 13.30 -1.83 17.85
CA GLU A 140 14.64 -1.32 18.08
C GLU A 140 15.60 -2.41 18.60
N ALA A 141 15.14 -3.27 19.48
CA ALA A 141 15.90 -4.42 19.99
C ALA A 141 16.18 -5.49 18.91
N ALA A 142 15.37 -5.57 17.87
CA ALA A 142 15.53 -6.51 16.76
C ALA A 142 16.48 -5.99 15.65
N ILE A 143 16.90 -4.72 15.69
CA ILE A 143 17.80 -4.13 14.69
C ILE A 143 19.18 -4.75 14.78
N LYS A 144 19.73 -5.14 13.64
CA LYS A 144 21.10 -5.64 13.43
C LYS A 144 21.89 -4.64 12.58
N GLU A 145 23.20 -4.82 12.50
CA GLU A 145 24.09 -3.97 11.68
C GLU A 145 23.70 -3.97 10.19
N ASN A 146 23.18 -5.09 9.70
CA ASN A 146 22.73 -5.28 8.33
C ASN A 146 21.24 -4.98 8.10
N THR A 147 20.51 -4.45 9.07
CA THR A 147 19.10 -4.07 8.90
C THR A 147 18.99 -2.90 7.91
N LYS A 148 18.00 -2.99 7.01
CA LYS A 148 17.72 -1.97 6.00
C LYS A 148 16.30 -1.43 6.09
N ILE A 149 15.34 -2.26 6.52
CA ILE A 149 13.91 -1.95 6.45
C ILE A 149 13.23 -2.25 7.78
N LEU A 150 12.37 -1.34 8.23
CA LEU A 150 11.29 -1.58 9.17
C LEU A 150 10.00 -1.71 8.38
N TYR A 151 9.38 -2.89 8.42
CA TYR A 151 8.11 -3.15 7.73
C TYR A 151 6.98 -3.25 8.73
N ILE A 152 5.94 -2.43 8.56
CA ILE A 152 4.79 -2.34 9.46
C ILE A 152 3.48 -2.32 8.67
N GLU A 153 2.37 -2.63 9.33
CA GLU A 153 1.03 -2.39 8.83
C GLU A 153 0.36 -1.31 9.68
N THR A 154 -0.38 -0.40 9.06
CA THR A 154 -1.15 0.63 9.80
C THR A 154 -2.11 -0.02 10.79
N ILE A 155 -2.81 -1.07 10.34
CA ILE A 155 -3.72 -1.91 11.11
C ILE A 155 -3.45 -3.36 10.66
N THR A 156 -3.09 -4.22 11.60
CA THR A 156 -2.68 -5.59 11.28
C THR A 156 -3.85 -6.50 10.90
N ASN A 157 -3.58 -7.48 10.05
CA ASN A 157 -4.51 -8.53 9.64
C ASN A 157 -4.03 -9.90 10.19
N PRO A 158 -4.81 -10.64 11.02
CA PRO A 158 -6.23 -10.41 11.35
C PRO A 158 -6.46 -9.67 12.68
N ASN A 159 -5.42 -9.38 13.45
CA ASN A 159 -5.53 -9.03 14.86
C ASN A 159 -5.97 -7.57 15.12
N LEU A 160 -6.09 -6.73 14.09
CA LEU A 160 -6.49 -5.32 14.16
C LEU A 160 -5.68 -4.48 15.19
N LYS A 161 -4.42 -4.84 15.42
CA LYS A 161 -3.50 -4.03 16.20
C LYS A 161 -3.16 -2.77 15.41
N VAL A 162 -3.16 -1.63 16.07
CA VAL A 162 -2.82 -0.33 15.46
C VAL A 162 -1.37 0.00 15.76
N CYS A 163 -0.63 0.40 14.72
CA CYS A 163 0.77 0.81 14.82
C CYS A 163 0.90 2.27 15.24
N ASP A 164 1.82 2.58 16.13
CA ASP A 164 2.31 3.95 16.36
C ASP A 164 3.34 4.32 15.28
N ILE A 165 2.84 4.78 14.13
CA ILE A 165 3.67 5.12 12.97
C ILE A 165 4.71 6.20 13.30
N PRO A 166 4.37 7.34 13.97
CA PRO A 166 5.37 8.32 14.37
C PRO A 166 6.51 7.73 15.20
N ALA A 167 6.22 6.87 16.17
CA ALA A 167 7.26 6.21 16.96
C ALA A 167 8.14 5.29 16.12
N MET A 168 7.57 4.53 15.17
CA MET A 168 8.34 3.69 14.24
C MET A 168 9.23 4.51 13.29
N VAL A 169 8.73 5.67 12.82
CA VAL A 169 9.51 6.60 12.00
C VAL A 169 10.71 7.15 12.78
N GLU A 170 10.55 7.47 14.05
CA GLU A 170 11.66 7.91 14.89
C GLU A 170 12.70 6.79 15.12
N VAL A 171 12.27 5.52 15.28
CA VAL A 171 13.20 4.38 15.30
C VAL A 171 13.96 4.28 13.97
N GLY A 172 13.26 4.32 12.84
CA GLY A 172 13.86 4.28 11.51
C GLY A 172 14.92 5.38 11.30
N LYS A 173 14.60 6.62 11.67
CA LYS A 173 15.51 7.76 11.56
C LYS A 173 16.78 7.59 12.43
N ARG A 174 16.64 7.15 13.69
CA ARG A 174 17.79 6.93 14.58
C ARG A 174 18.79 5.93 14.01
N HIS A 175 18.31 4.94 13.27
CA HIS A 175 19.11 3.85 12.73
C HIS A 175 19.34 3.94 11.21
N ASN A 176 18.91 5.03 10.57
CA ASN A 176 19.02 5.25 9.11
C ASN A 176 18.40 4.09 8.30
N LEU A 177 17.22 3.65 8.69
CA LEU A 177 16.46 2.58 8.06
C LEU A 177 15.28 3.13 7.27
N LEU A 178 14.91 2.45 6.18
CA LEU A 178 13.66 2.74 5.47
C LEU A 178 12.46 2.22 6.28
N VAL A 179 11.46 3.05 6.46
CA VAL A 179 10.18 2.68 7.05
C VAL A 179 9.14 2.47 5.96
N ILE A 180 8.65 1.24 5.83
CA ILE A 180 7.65 0.85 4.83
C ILE A 180 6.37 0.46 5.54
N VAL A 181 5.25 1.06 5.12
CA VAL A 181 3.93 0.84 5.72
C VAL A 181 2.99 0.21 4.70
N ASP A 182 2.44 -0.94 5.02
CA ASP A 182 1.25 -1.44 4.34
C ASP A 182 0.01 -0.73 4.92
N ASN A 183 -0.57 0.17 4.12
CA ASN A 183 -1.72 1.00 4.49
C ASN A 183 -3.05 0.47 3.95
N THR A 184 -3.09 -0.82 3.61
CA THR A 184 -4.25 -1.45 2.96
C THR A 184 -5.53 -1.31 3.77
N PHE A 185 -5.50 -1.55 5.09
CA PHE A 185 -6.71 -1.55 5.92
C PHE A 185 -7.18 -0.15 6.33
N ALA A 186 -6.26 0.79 6.54
CA ALA A 186 -6.64 2.17 6.84
C ALA A 186 -7.09 2.90 5.57
N SER A 187 -6.46 2.64 4.44
CA SER A 187 -6.56 3.38 3.19
C SER A 187 -6.13 4.85 3.34
N PRO A 188 -5.90 5.60 2.25
CA PRO A 188 -5.57 7.02 2.32
C PRO A 188 -6.66 7.89 2.95
N TRP A 189 -7.86 7.33 3.11
CA TRP A 189 -8.98 8.01 3.76
C TRP A 189 -8.78 8.14 5.27
N ALA A 190 -8.32 7.07 5.94
CA ALA A 190 -8.16 7.05 7.40
C ALA A 190 -6.75 7.43 7.85
N CYS A 191 -5.73 7.16 7.05
CA CYS A 191 -4.34 7.42 7.37
C CYS A 191 -3.53 7.72 6.10
N GLN A 192 -2.65 8.73 6.16
CA GLN A 192 -1.68 9.09 5.13
C GLN A 192 -0.26 9.00 5.72
N PRO A 193 0.36 7.81 5.76
CA PRO A 193 1.63 7.58 6.46
C PRO A 193 2.80 8.41 5.93
N LEU A 194 2.82 8.77 4.63
CA LEU A 194 3.86 9.64 4.07
C LEU A 194 3.92 11.00 4.77
N SER A 195 2.76 11.55 5.17
CA SER A 195 2.70 12.81 5.93
C SER A 195 3.30 12.72 7.33
N MET A 196 3.50 11.49 7.85
CA MET A 196 4.12 11.20 9.14
C MET A 196 5.62 10.91 9.04
N GLY A 197 6.17 10.93 7.81
CA GLY A 197 7.60 10.72 7.56
C GLY A 197 8.00 9.29 7.20
N VAL A 198 7.05 8.46 6.80
CA VAL A 198 7.27 7.13 6.22
C VAL A 198 7.91 7.26 4.83
N ASP A 199 8.79 6.36 4.45
CA ASP A 199 9.50 6.41 3.16
C ASP A 199 8.68 5.84 2.01
N LEU A 200 7.95 4.73 2.25
CA LEU A 200 7.12 4.06 1.26
C LEU A 200 5.81 3.58 1.88
N VAL A 201 4.74 3.75 1.13
CA VAL A 201 3.41 3.20 1.45
C VAL A 201 3.04 2.16 0.40
N ILE A 202 2.58 1.00 0.87
CA ILE A 202 2.11 -0.10 0.02
C ILE A 202 0.61 -0.29 0.22
N HIS A 203 -0.08 -0.67 -0.86
CA HIS A 203 -1.49 -1.05 -0.83
C HIS A 203 -1.76 -2.33 -1.59
N SER A 204 -2.55 -3.21 -1.01
CA SER A 204 -3.39 -4.11 -1.80
C SER A 204 -4.62 -3.32 -2.25
N THR A 205 -4.61 -2.85 -3.51
CA THR A 205 -5.72 -2.06 -4.07
C THR A 205 -6.99 -2.89 -4.25
N THR A 206 -6.88 -4.22 -4.13
CA THR A 206 -7.97 -5.20 -4.07
C THR A 206 -9.03 -4.88 -3.01
N LYS A 207 -8.63 -4.20 -1.90
CA LYS A 207 -9.44 -3.98 -0.71
C LYS A 207 -10.28 -2.70 -0.84
N PHE A 208 -10.18 -1.75 0.09
CA PHE A 208 -11.03 -0.56 0.13
C PHE A 208 -10.85 0.37 -1.08
N LEU A 209 -9.66 0.42 -1.69
CA LEU A 209 -9.43 1.23 -2.88
C LEU A 209 -10.28 0.74 -4.06
N GLY A 210 -10.28 -0.55 -4.38
CA GLY A 210 -11.20 -1.17 -5.33
C GLY A 210 -12.63 -1.15 -4.83
N GLY A 211 -12.85 -1.67 -3.61
CA GLY A 211 -14.05 -1.52 -2.81
C GLY A 211 -15.26 -2.35 -3.20
N HIS A 212 -15.18 -3.21 -4.24
CA HIS A 212 -16.31 -3.96 -4.80
C HIS A 212 -16.03 -5.46 -4.92
N SER A 213 -14.88 -5.96 -4.46
CA SER A 213 -14.48 -7.38 -4.50
C SER A 213 -14.43 -7.98 -5.92
N ASP A 214 -14.14 -7.18 -6.92
CA ASP A 214 -14.20 -7.52 -8.35
C ASP A 214 -12.89 -7.32 -9.10
N LEU A 215 -11.81 -6.95 -8.40
CA LEU A 215 -10.47 -6.76 -8.97
C LEU A 215 -9.38 -7.21 -8.00
N ILE A 216 -8.20 -7.48 -8.55
CA ILE A 216 -6.95 -7.67 -7.82
C ILE A 216 -5.95 -6.64 -8.32
N GLY A 217 -5.21 -6.03 -7.38
CA GLY A 217 -4.18 -5.06 -7.71
C GLY A 217 -3.33 -4.66 -6.51
N GLY A 218 -2.25 -3.96 -6.77
CA GLY A 218 -1.36 -3.40 -5.78
C GLY A 218 -0.82 -2.03 -6.18
N ALA A 219 -0.30 -1.28 -5.22
CA ALA A 219 0.38 -0.01 -5.48
C ALA A 219 1.47 0.25 -4.44
N VAL A 220 2.48 1.02 -4.84
CA VAL A 220 3.52 1.56 -3.97
C VAL A 220 3.63 3.06 -4.22
N VAL A 221 3.70 3.85 -3.15
CA VAL A 221 3.80 5.32 -3.20
C VAL A 221 4.98 5.79 -2.37
N GLY A 222 5.73 6.78 -2.83
CA GLY A 222 6.86 7.33 -2.10
C GLY A 222 7.60 8.43 -2.84
N SER A 223 8.90 8.55 -2.59
CA SER A 223 9.76 9.48 -3.32
C SER A 223 10.00 8.99 -4.76
N LYS A 224 10.25 9.92 -5.68
CA LYS A 224 10.59 9.60 -7.08
C LYS A 224 11.78 8.66 -7.19
N GLU A 225 12.78 8.82 -6.32
CA GLU A 225 13.97 7.98 -6.34
C GLU A 225 13.65 6.52 -6.02
N LEU A 226 12.89 6.27 -4.95
CA LEU A 226 12.51 4.93 -4.54
C LEU A 226 11.56 4.28 -5.55
N ILE A 227 10.58 5.03 -6.04
CA ILE A 227 9.63 4.54 -7.06
C ILE A 227 10.34 4.20 -8.36
N ALA A 228 11.37 4.96 -8.77
CA ALA A 228 12.18 4.65 -9.93
C ALA A 228 12.90 3.28 -9.83
N LYS A 229 13.37 2.93 -8.64
CA LYS A 229 13.98 1.60 -8.39
C LYS A 229 12.90 0.52 -8.49
N ILE A 230 11.75 0.73 -7.87
CA ILE A 230 10.64 -0.21 -7.84
C ILE A 230 10.03 -0.43 -9.24
N PHE A 231 9.92 0.64 -10.03
CA PHE A 231 9.51 0.58 -11.44
C PHE A 231 10.36 -0.41 -12.24
N LYS A 232 11.69 -0.35 -12.11
CA LYS A 232 12.58 -1.32 -12.78
C LYS A 232 12.25 -2.75 -12.40
N GLY A 233 11.98 -3.02 -11.12
CA GLY A 233 11.57 -4.32 -10.63
C GLY A 233 10.25 -4.78 -11.25
N ARG A 234 9.23 -3.91 -11.29
CA ARG A 234 7.96 -4.24 -11.94
C ARG A 234 8.15 -4.64 -13.41
N VAL A 235 8.97 -3.88 -14.12
CA VAL A 235 9.29 -4.17 -15.54
C VAL A 235 10.00 -5.50 -15.69
N HIS A 236 10.96 -5.82 -14.83
CA HIS A 236 11.76 -7.04 -14.94
C HIS A 236 11.02 -8.29 -14.46
N PHE A 237 10.26 -8.19 -13.34
CA PHE A 237 9.53 -9.30 -12.76
C PHE A 237 8.14 -9.51 -13.37
N GLY A 238 7.65 -8.52 -14.15
CA GLY A 238 6.41 -8.66 -14.92
C GLY A 238 5.13 -8.46 -14.11
N GLY A 239 5.20 -7.87 -12.93
CA GLY A 239 4.03 -7.61 -12.06
C GLY A 239 3.11 -6.48 -12.53
N SER A 240 3.02 -6.21 -13.84
CA SER A 240 2.23 -5.10 -14.41
C SER A 240 0.74 -5.37 -14.32
N PRO A 241 -0.09 -4.37 -13.97
CA PRO A 241 -1.52 -4.53 -13.87
C PRO A 241 -2.20 -4.57 -15.25
N ASP A 242 -3.35 -5.21 -15.32
CA ASP A 242 -4.21 -5.24 -16.49
C ASP A 242 -4.97 -3.91 -16.65
N PRO A 243 -5.14 -3.37 -17.89
CA PRO A 243 -5.85 -2.10 -18.10
C PRO A 243 -7.31 -2.11 -17.66
N HIS A 244 -8.02 -3.23 -17.76
CA HIS A 244 -9.39 -3.35 -17.29
C HIS A 244 -9.45 -3.26 -15.75
N ASN A 245 -8.56 -3.97 -15.05
CA ASN A 245 -8.45 -3.87 -13.58
C ASN A 245 -8.09 -2.44 -13.14
N CYS A 246 -7.22 -1.76 -13.88
CA CYS A 246 -6.91 -0.35 -13.62
C CYS A 246 -8.13 0.56 -13.78
N TYR A 247 -8.94 0.35 -14.82
CA TYR A 247 -10.19 1.10 -15.01
C TYR A 247 -11.19 0.85 -13.85
N MET A 248 -11.38 -0.41 -13.45
CA MET A 248 -12.24 -0.77 -12.33
C MET A 248 -11.75 -0.16 -11.02
N LEU A 249 -10.44 -0.14 -10.80
CA LEU A 249 -9.81 0.47 -9.64
C LEU A 249 -9.98 2.00 -9.64
N GLU A 250 -9.74 2.66 -10.77
CA GLU A 250 -9.98 4.11 -10.90
C GLU A 250 -11.43 4.45 -10.55
N ARG A 251 -12.37 3.67 -11.06
CA ARG A 251 -13.80 3.82 -10.76
C ARG A 251 -14.10 3.60 -9.28
N GLY A 252 -13.54 2.55 -8.66
CA GLY A 252 -13.71 2.25 -7.24
C GLY A 252 -13.20 3.37 -6.33
N MET A 253 -12.03 3.91 -6.62
CA MET A 253 -11.41 5.01 -5.84
C MET A 253 -12.26 6.28 -5.83
N ARG A 254 -13.00 6.58 -6.89
CA ARG A 254 -13.88 7.78 -6.95
C ARG A 254 -14.92 7.83 -5.84
N THR A 255 -15.33 6.68 -5.33
CA THR A 255 -16.34 6.56 -4.26
C THR A 255 -15.75 6.27 -2.89
N LEU A 256 -14.43 6.23 -2.74
CA LEU A 256 -13.78 5.91 -1.46
C LEU A 256 -14.28 6.80 -0.32
N HIS A 257 -14.30 8.12 -0.52
CA HIS A 257 -14.75 9.10 0.47
C HIS A 257 -16.23 8.97 0.85
N ALA A 258 -17.07 8.43 -0.04
CA ALA A 258 -18.48 8.18 0.25
C ALA A 258 -18.67 6.85 0.99
N ARG A 259 -17.84 5.84 0.71
CA ARG A 259 -17.97 4.49 1.29
C ARG A 259 -17.35 4.37 2.69
N MET A 260 -16.15 4.92 2.89
CA MET A 260 -15.39 4.71 4.12
C MET A 260 -16.11 5.21 5.39
N PRO A 261 -16.75 6.38 5.43
CA PRO A 261 -17.49 6.83 6.61
C PRO A 261 -18.60 5.84 7.02
N ILE A 262 -19.34 5.31 6.04
CA ILE A 262 -20.43 4.35 6.28
C ILE A 262 -19.85 3.02 6.78
N LEU A 263 -18.80 2.50 6.13
CA LEU A 263 -18.15 1.25 6.53
C LEU A 263 -17.59 1.34 7.95
N THR A 264 -16.92 2.44 8.27
CA THR A 264 -16.33 2.68 9.59
C THR A 264 -17.42 2.79 10.68
N SER A 265 -18.48 3.56 10.41
CA SER A 265 -19.60 3.71 11.34
C SER A 265 -20.31 2.38 11.60
N ASN A 266 -20.59 1.60 10.54
CA ASN A 266 -21.25 0.31 10.66
C ASN A 266 -20.40 -0.70 11.43
N SER A 267 -19.08 -0.76 11.18
CA SER A 267 -18.19 -1.68 11.88
C SER A 267 -18.04 -1.32 13.35
N ALA A 268 -17.96 -0.04 13.70
CA ALA A 268 -17.92 0.42 15.09
C ALA A 268 -19.20 0.09 15.85
N GLU A 269 -20.39 0.32 15.24
CA GLU A 269 -21.67 -0.02 15.84
C GLU A 269 -21.83 -1.54 16.01
N LEU A 270 -21.40 -2.32 15.02
CA LEU A 270 -21.40 -3.79 15.12
C LEU A 270 -20.50 -4.26 16.28
N ALA A 271 -19.31 -3.71 16.39
CA ALA A 271 -18.37 -4.04 17.47
C ALA A 271 -18.97 -3.73 18.85
N ARG A 272 -19.61 -2.57 19.00
CA ARG A 272 -20.30 -2.18 20.24
C ARG A 272 -21.43 -3.15 20.61
N ARG A 273 -22.28 -3.55 19.65
CA ARG A 273 -23.37 -4.54 19.89
C ARG A 273 -22.82 -5.91 20.24
N LEU A 274 -21.72 -6.33 19.61
CA LEU A 274 -21.10 -7.63 19.90
C LEU A 274 -20.52 -7.70 21.30
N LEU A 275 -20.01 -6.59 21.87
CA LEU A 275 -19.55 -6.55 23.27
C LEU A 275 -20.65 -6.91 24.27
N GLU A 276 -21.90 -6.57 23.96
CA GLU A 276 -23.06 -6.83 24.82
C GLU A 276 -23.69 -8.22 24.57
N HIS A 277 -23.20 -8.96 23.56
CA HIS A 277 -23.84 -10.21 23.15
C HIS A 277 -23.40 -11.40 24.03
N PRO A 278 -24.32 -12.17 24.67
CA PRO A 278 -23.99 -13.16 25.68
C PRO A 278 -23.14 -14.36 25.18
N LYS A 279 -23.06 -14.58 23.87
CA LYS A 279 -22.26 -15.65 23.25
C LYS A 279 -20.89 -15.15 22.76
N VAL A 280 -20.59 -13.87 22.88
CA VAL A 280 -19.32 -13.28 22.42
C VAL A 280 -18.41 -13.08 23.63
N VAL A 281 -17.28 -13.74 23.61
CA VAL A 281 -16.30 -13.70 24.70
C VAL A 281 -15.38 -12.47 24.58
N ARG A 282 -15.06 -12.08 23.35
CA ARG A 282 -14.12 -10.98 23.06
C ARG A 282 -14.45 -10.32 21.73
N VAL A 283 -14.34 -9.00 21.70
CA VAL A 283 -14.38 -8.21 20.47
C VAL A 283 -13.09 -7.40 20.37
N GLN A 284 -12.45 -7.44 19.20
CA GLN A 284 -11.30 -6.61 18.88
C GLN A 284 -11.66 -5.68 17.73
N HIS A 285 -11.56 -4.38 17.94
CA HIS A 285 -11.87 -3.35 16.95
C HIS A 285 -11.08 -2.09 17.25
N VAL A 286 -10.61 -1.40 16.22
CA VAL A 286 -9.73 -0.22 16.32
C VAL A 286 -10.35 0.98 17.08
N THR A 287 -11.68 1.04 17.17
CA THR A 287 -12.39 2.11 17.91
C THR A 287 -12.68 1.76 19.35
N LEU A 288 -12.42 0.52 19.79
CA LEU A 288 -12.66 0.12 21.17
C LEU A 288 -11.44 0.52 22.03
N PRO A 289 -11.67 1.02 23.27
CA PRO A 289 -10.60 1.23 24.23
C PRO A 289 -9.83 -0.08 24.48
N LEU A 290 -8.51 -0.01 24.62
CA LEU A 290 -7.65 -1.17 24.91
C LEU A 290 -8.12 -1.93 26.17
N SER A 291 -8.67 -1.22 27.17
CA SER A 291 -9.26 -1.81 28.38
C SER A 291 -10.48 -2.71 28.11
N LEU A 292 -11.20 -2.51 27.02
CA LEU A 292 -12.35 -3.36 26.63
C LEU A 292 -11.92 -4.56 25.79
N ILE A 293 -10.72 -4.58 25.25
CA ILE A 293 -10.15 -5.73 24.52
C ILE A 293 -9.83 -6.88 25.50
N HIS A 294 -9.66 -6.56 26.81
CA HIS A 294 -9.32 -7.52 27.86
C HIS A 294 -10.50 -7.90 28.79
N ILE A 295 -11.74 -7.50 28.49
CA ILE A 295 -12.87 -7.83 29.34
C ILE A 295 -13.35 -9.25 29.03
N SER A 296 -13.27 -10.06 30.07
CA SER A 296 -13.73 -11.40 30.35
C SER A 296 -12.81 -12.55 29.91
N GLU A 297 -11.91 -12.95 30.81
CA GLU A 297 -11.69 -14.39 30.92
C GLU A 297 -13.04 -15.03 31.30
N PRO A 298 -13.52 -16.04 30.57
CA PRO A 298 -14.69 -16.76 31.03
C PRO A 298 -14.32 -17.46 32.34
N THR A 299 -14.95 -17.06 33.43
CA THR A 299 -15.04 -17.93 34.60
C THR A 299 -15.68 -19.22 34.13
N ARG A 300 -14.85 -20.23 33.87
CA ARG A 300 -15.36 -21.58 33.63
C ARG A 300 -16.16 -22.03 34.84
N PRO A 301 -17.36 -22.59 34.66
CA PRO A 301 -18.08 -23.24 35.74
C PRO A 301 -17.33 -24.47 36.26
#